data_a49f647b0368a3f1c935954f43dfcab0
#
_entry.id   a49f647b0368a3f1c935954f43dfcab0
#
_cell.length_a   1.000
_cell.length_b   1.000
_cell.length_c   1.000
_cell.angle_alpha   90.00
_cell.angle_beta   90.00
_cell.angle_gamma   90.00
#
_symmetry.space_group_name_H-M   'P 1'
#
loop_
_entity.id
_entity.type
_entity.pdbx_description
1 polymer ?
#
loop_
_entity_poly.entity_id
_entity_poly.type
_entity_poly.pdbx_seq_one_letter_code
_entity_poly.pdbx_strand_id
1 'polypeptide(L)' 'MFKILELKNAASSPATEVGQRYPTREAALAAVKKHLKTFNVSGHNPEGDYWWVRDTEGLRKCWISSADG' A
#
# COMPACT_ATOMS: atom_id res chain seq x y z
N MET A 1 5.54 -7.77 -13.35
CA MET A 1 4.42 -7.77 -12.40
C MET A 1 4.66 -6.78 -11.29
N PHE A 2 3.61 -6.34 -10.66
CA PHE A 2 3.67 -5.38 -9.55
C PHE A 2 2.92 -5.92 -8.35
N LYS A 3 3.41 -5.56 -7.17
CA LYS A 3 2.80 -5.97 -5.90
C LYS A 3 2.59 -4.75 -5.00
N ILE A 4 1.64 -4.87 -4.10
CA ILE A 4 1.37 -3.83 -3.10
C ILE A 4 1.96 -4.30 -1.78
N LEU A 5 2.77 -3.46 -1.16
CA LEU A 5 3.37 -3.72 0.14
C LEU A 5 2.74 -2.81 1.19
N GLU A 6 2.55 -3.33 2.37
CA GLU A 6 1.98 -2.59 3.50
C GLU A 6 2.86 -2.74 4.73
N LEU A 7 3.15 -1.62 5.36
CA LEU A 7 3.92 -1.57 6.60
C LEU A 7 3.07 -0.97 7.70
N LYS A 8 2.91 -1.68 8.80
CA LYS A 8 2.19 -1.19 9.96
C LYS A 8 3.07 -0.25 10.78
N ASN A 9 2.47 0.77 11.34
CA ASN A 9 3.17 1.83 12.07
C ASN A 9 4.00 1.33 13.26
N ALA A 10 3.51 0.37 14.00
CA ALA A 10 4.19 -0.15 15.18
C ALA A 10 5.28 -1.17 14.86
N ALA A 11 5.80 -1.13 13.66
CA ALA A 11 6.47 -2.32 13.16
C ALA A 11 7.95 -2.40 13.40
N SER A 12 8.28 -3.29 14.25
CA SER A 12 9.47 -4.10 14.07
C SER A 12 9.24 -5.21 13.02
N SER A 13 8.07 -5.27 12.42
CA SER A 13 7.71 -6.29 11.43
C SER A 13 8.04 -5.84 10.00
N PRO A 14 8.47 -6.75 9.12
CA PRO A 14 8.70 -6.39 7.72
C PRO A 14 7.38 -6.06 7.02
N ALA A 15 7.46 -5.33 5.91
CA ALA A 15 6.30 -5.07 5.07
C ALA A 15 5.71 -6.37 4.55
N THR A 16 4.38 -6.41 4.46
CA THR A 16 3.66 -7.59 3.96
C THR A 16 3.03 -7.28 2.61
N GLU A 17 2.94 -8.29 1.76
CA GLU A 17 2.27 -8.17 0.48
C GLU A 17 0.77 -8.23 0.68
N VAL A 18 0.04 -7.26 0.10
CA VAL A 18 -1.41 -7.13 0.22
C VAL A 18 -2.07 -7.52 -1.09
N GLY A 19 -3.02 -8.43 -1.03
CA GLY A 19 -3.77 -8.86 -2.21
C GLY A 19 -2.94 -9.68 -3.18
N GLN A 20 -3.19 -9.50 -4.45
CA GLN A 20 -2.54 -10.25 -5.52
C GLN A 20 -1.52 -9.38 -6.26
N ARG A 21 -0.79 -10.00 -7.16
CA ARG A 21 0.13 -9.30 -8.04
C ARG A 21 -0.61 -8.85 -9.30
N TYR A 22 -0.16 -7.75 -9.88
CA TYR A 22 -0.83 -7.10 -11.01
C TYR A 22 0.11 -7.02 -12.21
N PRO A 23 -0.42 -7.18 -13.43
CA PRO A 23 0.42 -7.15 -14.64
C PRO A 23 0.96 -5.76 -14.97
N THR A 24 0.28 -4.70 -14.53
CA THR A 24 0.71 -3.33 -14.78
C THR A 24 0.67 -2.51 -13.48
N ARG A 25 1.45 -1.43 -13.45
CA ARG A 25 1.44 -0.51 -12.32
C ARG A 25 0.07 0.16 -12.20
N GLU A 26 -0.58 0.44 -13.30
CA GLU A 26 -1.91 1.05 -13.31
C GLU A 26 -2.95 0.16 -12.63
N ALA A 27 -2.91 -1.13 -12.89
CA ALA A 27 -3.79 -2.08 -12.23
C ALA A 27 -3.53 -2.13 -10.72
N ALA A 28 -2.26 -2.13 -10.32
CA ALA A 28 -1.89 -2.08 -8.91
C ALA A 28 -2.35 -0.77 -8.27
N LEU A 29 -2.20 0.35 -8.97
CA LEU A 29 -2.64 1.65 -8.48
C LEU A 29 -4.15 1.69 -8.24
N ALA A 30 -4.93 1.12 -9.17
CA ALA A 30 -6.38 1.03 -9.00
C ALA A 30 -6.75 0.20 -7.75
N ALA A 31 -6.02 -0.88 -7.52
CA ALA A 31 -6.21 -1.72 -6.34
C ALA A 31 -5.85 -0.98 -5.05
N VAL A 32 -4.78 -0.18 -5.06
CA VAL A 32 -4.42 0.66 -3.92
C VAL A 32 -5.53 1.65 -3.62
N LYS A 33 -6.05 2.35 -4.62
CA LYS A 33 -7.14 3.31 -4.43
C LYS A 33 -8.38 2.66 -3.85
N LYS A 34 -8.71 1.47 -4.30
CA LYS A 34 -9.84 0.70 -3.77
C LYS A 34 -9.60 0.30 -2.31
N HIS A 35 -8.38 -0.12 -2.00
CA HIS A 35 -8.00 -0.48 -0.63
C HIS A 35 -8.11 0.72 0.31
N LEU A 36 -7.67 1.91 -0.14
CA LEU A 36 -7.73 3.13 0.67
C LEU A 36 -9.15 3.50 1.08
N LYS A 37 -10.15 3.18 0.26
CA LYS A 37 -11.54 3.48 0.56
C LYS A 37 -12.08 2.70 1.76
N THR A 38 -11.41 1.66 2.19
CA THR A 38 -11.80 0.89 3.36
C THR A 38 -11.37 1.56 4.68
N PHE A 39 -10.60 2.63 4.59
CA PHE A 39 -10.11 3.36 5.76
C PHE A 39 -10.78 4.72 5.86
N ASN A 40 -10.94 5.23 7.10
CA ASN A 40 -11.57 6.51 7.35
C ASN A 40 -10.70 7.69 6.94
N VAL A 41 -9.39 7.56 7.08
CA VAL A 41 -8.44 8.60 6.75
C VAL A 41 -7.34 8.01 5.87
N SER A 42 -7.05 8.67 4.77
CA SER A 42 -5.98 8.24 3.86
C SER A 42 -5.40 9.44 3.13
N GLY A 43 -4.20 9.28 2.61
CA GLY A 43 -3.54 10.32 1.83
C GLY A 43 -2.41 9.74 0.99
N HIS A 44 -1.85 10.56 0.13
CA HIS A 44 -0.74 10.20 -0.74
C HIS A 44 0.44 11.14 -0.49
N ASN A 45 1.62 10.57 -0.31
CA ASN A 45 2.85 11.34 -0.22
C ASN A 45 3.61 11.21 -1.55
N PRO A 46 3.60 12.26 -2.39
CA PRO A 46 4.26 12.17 -3.70
C PRO A 46 5.78 12.12 -3.62
N GLU A 47 6.38 12.66 -2.58
CA GLU A 47 7.83 12.62 -2.41
C GLU A 47 8.33 11.21 -2.13
N GLY A 48 7.61 10.47 -1.28
CA GLY A 48 7.98 9.09 -0.95
C GLY A 48 7.31 8.06 -1.83
N ASP A 49 6.41 8.49 -2.70
CA ASP A 49 5.63 7.63 -3.60
C ASP A 49 4.94 6.50 -2.84
N TYR A 50 4.29 6.85 -1.74
CA TYR A 50 3.51 5.90 -0.96
C TYR A 50 2.18 6.51 -0.53
N TRP A 51 1.26 5.63 -0.13
CA TRP A 51 -0.02 6.05 0.45
C TRP A 51 -0.02 5.70 1.93
N TRP A 52 -0.66 6.54 2.72
CA TRP A 52 -0.82 6.27 4.14
C TRP A 52 -2.30 6.18 4.48
N VAL A 53 -2.63 5.32 5.44
CA VAL A 53 -3.98 5.14 5.94
C VAL A 53 -3.95 5.11 7.45
N ARG A 54 -5.05 5.50 8.06
CA ARG A 54 -5.21 5.44 9.51
C ARG A 54 -6.44 4.61 9.85
N ASP A 55 -6.28 3.68 10.75
CA ASP A 55 -7.36 2.88 11.30
C ASP A 55 -7.30 2.92 12.84
N THR A 56 -8.13 2.07 13.48
CA THR A 56 -8.16 2.00 14.94
C THR A 56 -6.86 1.49 15.55
N GLU A 57 -6.02 0.83 14.78
CA GLU A 57 -4.75 0.30 15.25
C GLU A 57 -3.57 1.25 15.01
N GLY A 58 -3.77 2.32 14.25
CA GLY A 58 -2.74 3.31 13.97
C GLY A 58 -2.55 3.55 12.48
N LEU A 59 -1.35 4.02 12.13
CA LEU A 59 -1.00 4.34 10.74
C LEU A 59 -0.43 3.13 10.02
N ARG A 60 -0.73 3.04 8.73
CA ARG A 60 -0.14 2.06 7.82
C ARG A 60 0.33 2.78 6.57
N LYS A 61 1.42 2.30 5.98
CA LYS A 61 1.93 2.81 4.71
C LYS A 61 1.83 1.72 3.66
N CYS A 62 1.37 2.10 2.47
CA CYS A 62 1.25 1.17 1.34
C CYS A 62 2.00 1.74 0.15
N TRP A 63 2.64 0.89 -0.61
CA TRP A 63 3.30 1.31 -1.84
C TRP A 63 3.32 0.17 -2.86
N ILE A 64 3.55 0.55 -4.12
CA ILE A 64 3.64 -0.39 -5.22
C ILE A 64 5.12 -0.69 -5.47
N SER A 65 5.44 -1.96 -5.57
CA SER A 65 6.80 -2.41 -5.84
C SER A 65 6.82 -3.38 -7.01
N SER A 66 7.95 -3.43 -7.72
CA SER A 66 8.14 -4.43 -8.75
C SER A 66 8.22 -5.82 -8.10
N ALA A 67 7.50 -6.77 -8.68
CA ALA A 67 7.52 -8.17 -8.25
C ALA A 67 8.44 -9.01 -9.13
N ASP A 68 9.09 -8.39 -10.10
CA ASP A 68 10.01 -9.06 -11.00
C ASP A 68 11.42 -9.08 -10.40
N GLY A 69 12.02 -10.19 -10.35
CA GLY A 69 13.39 -10.29 -9.87
C GLY A 69 13.59 -11.03 -8.65
#